data_e73e00d73954ed1bc6f910cc047518d9
#
_entry.id   e73e00d73954ed1bc6f910cc047518d9
#
_cell.length_a   1.000
_cell.length_b   1.000
_cell.length_c   1.000
_cell.angle_alpha   90.00
_cell.angle_beta   90.00
_cell.angle_gamma   90.00
#
_symmetry.space_group_name_H-M   'P 1'
#
loop_
_entity.id
_entity.type
_entity.pdbx_description
1 polymer ?
#
loop_
_entity_poly.entity_id
_entity_poly.type
_entity_poly.pdbx_seq_one_letter_code
_entity_poly.pdbx_strand_id
1 'polypeptide(L)'
;MTTNITDVFFDLDHTLWDFDRNSELAFHRIFKSRFPEIDSRDFAEKYIPINQACWKLYQNDAITHLELRYNRLKYSFDALDVAISDEDIHQIANDYIEFLTDNNHLFDGAIEVLEYLKPKYKLHIITNGFAHVQDKKINNAALSGYFNTITNSDLAGVKKPNSGIFDYAINWAQASKENCIMIGDCLDADVNGALNAGLDAIFFNDKKIKAPESIKQINHLLELKKYL
;
A
#
# COMPACT_ATOMS: atom_id res chain seq x y z
N MET A 1 -1.20 5.90 -30.87
CA MET A 1 -2.36 4.98 -30.77
C MET A 1 -2.92 5.19 -29.37
N THR A 2 -4.19 5.56 -29.24
CA THR A 2 -4.86 5.60 -27.94
C THR A 2 -5.00 4.15 -27.47
N THR A 3 -4.23 3.77 -26.47
CA THR A 3 -4.37 2.45 -25.83
C THR A 3 -5.78 2.36 -25.24
N ASN A 4 -6.54 1.36 -25.68
CA ASN A 4 -7.88 1.13 -25.14
C ASN A 4 -7.74 0.36 -23.82
N ILE A 5 -7.66 1.09 -22.70
CA ILE A 5 -7.58 0.47 -21.37
C ILE A 5 -8.86 -0.33 -21.11
N THR A 6 -8.68 -1.55 -20.62
CA THR A 6 -9.76 -2.45 -20.21
C THR A 6 -9.63 -2.91 -18.76
N ASP A 7 -8.40 -2.91 -18.24
CA ASP A 7 -8.07 -3.44 -16.92
C ASP A 7 -7.27 -2.39 -16.12
N VAL A 8 -7.75 -2.06 -14.92
CA VAL A 8 -7.15 -1.05 -14.03
C VAL A 8 -6.68 -1.75 -12.78
N PHE A 9 -5.38 -1.68 -12.53
CA PHE A 9 -4.72 -2.23 -11.35
C PHE A 9 -4.45 -1.12 -10.35
N PHE A 10 -4.79 -1.34 -9.10
CA PHE A 10 -4.50 -0.42 -8.00
C PHE A 10 -3.52 -1.04 -7.03
N ASP A 11 -2.60 -0.26 -6.49
CA ASP A 11 -2.05 -0.55 -5.19
C ASP A 11 -3.11 -0.29 -4.11
N LEU A 12 -2.93 -0.85 -2.91
CA LEU A 12 -3.90 -0.71 -1.82
C LEU A 12 -3.46 0.33 -0.80
N ASP A 13 -2.30 0.11 -0.15
CA ASP A 13 -1.79 0.94 0.94
C ASP A 13 -1.25 2.26 0.42
N HIS A 14 -1.61 3.39 1.03
CA HIS A 14 -1.28 4.74 0.57
C HIS A 14 -1.88 5.14 -0.79
N THR A 15 -2.66 4.25 -1.43
CA THR A 15 -3.35 4.54 -2.69
C THR A 15 -4.87 4.61 -2.50
N LEU A 16 -5.49 3.52 -2.08
CA LEU A 16 -6.92 3.47 -1.74
C LEU A 16 -7.15 3.50 -0.23
N TRP A 17 -6.31 2.83 0.52
CA TRP A 17 -6.38 2.66 1.97
C TRP A 17 -5.40 3.63 2.64
N ASP A 18 -5.92 4.52 3.52
CA ASP A 18 -5.15 5.56 4.22
C ASP A 18 -4.31 4.93 5.34
N PHE A 19 -3.13 4.45 4.94
CA PHE A 19 -2.24 3.69 5.81
C PHE A 19 -1.76 4.53 7.01
N ASP A 20 -1.36 5.77 6.79
CA ASP A 20 -0.79 6.62 7.84
C ASP A 20 -1.83 6.89 8.93
N ARG A 21 -3.05 7.24 8.56
CA ARG A 21 -4.17 7.47 9.48
C ARG A 21 -4.55 6.23 10.26
N ASN A 22 -4.69 5.10 9.58
CA ASN A 22 -5.08 3.84 10.23
C ASN A 22 -3.97 3.31 11.16
N SER A 23 -2.70 3.54 10.81
CA SER A 23 -1.54 3.25 11.67
C SER A 23 -1.54 4.09 12.94
N GLU A 24 -1.77 5.40 12.84
CA GLU A 24 -1.85 6.30 14.00
C GLU A 24 -2.92 5.83 14.98
N LEU A 25 -4.11 5.48 14.47
CA LEU A 25 -5.21 4.98 15.30
C LEU A 25 -4.87 3.65 15.98
N ALA A 26 -4.18 2.74 15.28
CA ALA A 26 -3.72 1.49 15.87
C ALA A 26 -2.70 1.73 17.01
N PHE A 27 -1.70 2.59 16.79
CA PHE A 27 -0.74 2.94 17.83
C PHE A 27 -1.39 3.68 19.00
N HIS A 28 -2.34 4.57 18.74
CA HIS A 28 -3.10 5.21 19.82
C HIS A 28 -3.78 4.20 20.75
N ARG A 29 -4.38 3.16 20.17
CA ARG A 29 -5.02 2.08 20.95
C ARG A 29 -4.00 1.28 21.75
N ILE A 30 -2.86 0.93 21.15
CA ILE A 30 -1.79 0.16 21.81
C ILE A 30 -1.22 0.95 22.99
N PHE A 31 -0.81 2.21 22.77
CA PHE A 31 -0.12 3.01 23.78
C PHE A 31 -1.05 3.41 24.92
N LYS A 32 -2.30 3.75 24.62
CA LYS A 32 -3.30 4.04 25.67
C LYS A 32 -3.41 2.93 26.70
N SER A 33 -3.22 1.67 26.30
CA SER A 33 -3.36 0.52 27.20
C SER A 33 -2.07 0.06 27.87
N ARG A 34 -0.90 0.23 27.19
CA ARG A 34 0.37 -0.34 27.65
C ARG A 34 1.46 0.67 27.98
N PHE A 35 1.49 1.79 27.25
CA PHE A 35 2.56 2.80 27.32
C PHE A 35 1.92 4.19 27.30
N PRO A 36 1.10 4.54 28.33
CA PRO A 36 0.33 5.80 28.33
C PRO A 36 1.20 7.05 28.36
N GLU A 37 2.48 6.90 28.68
CA GLU A 37 3.51 7.97 28.64
C GLU A 37 3.98 8.30 27.23
N ILE A 38 3.71 7.43 26.23
CA ILE A 38 4.11 7.64 24.84
C ILE A 38 2.96 8.31 24.07
N ASP A 39 3.20 9.51 23.57
CA ASP A 39 2.26 10.14 22.65
C ASP A 39 2.27 9.41 21.30
N SER A 40 1.10 8.96 20.86
CA SER A 40 0.95 8.17 19.62
C SER A 40 1.25 8.98 18.36
N ARG A 41 1.10 10.32 18.39
CA ARG A 41 1.43 11.18 17.25
C ARG A 41 2.94 11.35 17.12
N ASP A 42 3.62 11.62 18.24
CA ASP A 42 5.08 11.71 18.27
C ASP A 42 5.71 10.41 17.77
N PHE A 43 5.12 9.25 18.19
CA PHE A 43 5.56 7.96 17.69
C PHE A 43 5.29 7.81 16.18
N ALA A 44 4.10 8.15 15.70
CA ALA A 44 3.74 8.03 14.29
C ALA A 44 4.63 8.91 13.39
N GLU A 45 5.00 10.12 13.82
CA GLU A 45 5.93 10.99 13.10
C GLU A 45 7.32 10.35 12.89
N LYS A 46 7.80 9.57 13.85
CA LYS A 46 9.05 8.79 13.70
C LYS A 46 8.84 7.52 12.92
N TYR A 47 7.72 6.81 13.19
CA TYR A 47 7.40 5.53 12.58
C TYR A 47 7.21 5.61 11.07
N ILE A 48 6.49 6.60 10.55
CA ILE A 48 6.16 6.70 9.12
C ILE A 48 7.41 6.64 8.23
N PRO A 49 8.43 7.52 8.38
CA PRO A 49 9.62 7.46 7.54
C PRO A 49 10.47 6.20 7.78
N ILE A 50 10.55 5.72 9.03
CA ILE A 50 11.28 4.49 9.37
C ILE A 50 10.61 3.27 8.74
N ASN A 51 9.28 3.17 8.82
CA ASN A 51 8.50 2.11 8.18
C ASN A 51 8.71 2.11 6.66
N GLN A 52 8.68 3.27 6.00
CA GLN A 52 8.96 3.39 4.57
C GLN A 52 10.37 2.91 4.21
N ALA A 53 11.38 3.29 5.01
CA ALA A 53 12.75 2.82 4.80
C ALA A 53 12.87 1.28 4.97
N CYS A 54 12.24 0.71 6.00
CA CYS A 54 12.21 -0.73 6.22
C CYS A 54 11.48 -1.47 5.07
N TRP A 55 10.36 -0.94 4.58
CA TRP A 55 9.67 -1.49 3.43
C TRP A 55 10.53 -1.47 2.17
N LYS A 56 11.30 -0.40 1.94
CA LYS A 56 12.24 -0.32 0.81
C LYS A 56 13.33 -1.41 0.89
N LEU A 57 13.86 -1.70 2.08
CA LEU A 57 14.79 -2.81 2.29
C LEU A 57 14.11 -4.15 2.01
N TYR A 58 12.89 -4.36 2.50
CA TYR A 58 12.13 -5.59 2.28
C TYR A 58 11.78 -5.81 0.80
N GLN A 59 11.40 -4.76 0.07
CA GLN A 59 11.15 -4.82 -1.38
C GLN A 59 12.37 -5.27 -2.19
N ASN A 60 13.56 -4.95 -1.70
CA ASN A 60 14.83 -5.32 -2.32
C ASN A 60 15.45 -6.61 -1.74
N ASP A 61 14.67 -7.40 -0.98
CA ASP A 61 15.13 -8.63 -0.33
C ASP A 61 16.33 -8.45 0.62
N ALA A 62 16.58 -7.21 1.09
CA ALA A 62 17.68 -6.89 2.00
C ALA A 62 17.37 -7.23 3.46
N ILE A 63 16.10 -7.38 3.80
CA ILE A 63 15.63 -7.85 5.12
C ILE A 63 14.47 -8.83 4.93
N THR A 64 14.30 -9.72 5.91
CA THR A 64 13.19 -10.67 5.97
C THR A 64 11.89 -10.02 6.47
N HIS A 65 10.77 -10.72 6.32
CA HIS A 65 9.49 -10.32 6.90
C HIS A 65 9.54 -10.13 8.43
N LEU A 66 10.25 -10.99 9.14
CA LEU A 66 10.39 -10.89 10.60
C LEU A 66 11.21 -9.66 10.99
N GLU A 67 12.31 -9.40 10.28
CA GLU A 67 13.13 -8.20 10.48
C GLU A 67 12.35 -6.92 10.15
N LEU A 68 11.55 -6.89 9.08
CA LEU A 68 10.68 -5.76 8.76
C LEU A 68 9.74 -5.44 9.93
N ARG A 69 9.06 -6.45 10.48
CA ARG A 69 8.10 -6.28 11.58
C ARG A 69 8.76 -5.77 12.86
N TYR A 70 9.95 -6.28 13.17
CA TYR A 70 10.72 -5.90 14.35
C TYR A 70 11.39 -4.53 14.17
N ASN A 71 12.18 -4.36 13.10
CA ASN A 71 13.05 -3.21 12.91
C ASN A 71 12.28 -1.89 12.83
N ARG A 72 11.14 -1.85 12.14
CA ARG A 72 10.33 -0.63 12.04
C ARG A 72 9.84 -0.13 13.38
N LEU A 73 9.55 -1.01 14.34
CA LEU A 73 9.17 -0.65 15.70
C LEU A 73 10.41 -0.28 16.53
N LYS A 74 11.43 -1.16 16.55
CA LYS A 74 12.66 -0.95 17.31
C LYS A 74 13.30 0.40 16.97
N TYR A 75 13.49 0.71 15.70
CA TYR A 75 14.09 1.97 15.27
C TYR A 75 13.20 3.18 15.60
N SER A 76 11.88 3.01 15.65
CA SER A 76 10.97 4.09 16.05
C SER A 76 11.07 4.43 17.53
N PHE A 77 11.16 3.39 18.38
CA PHE A 77 11.42 3.59 19.82
C PHE A 77 12.81 4.18 20.09
N ASP A 78 13.83 3.70 19.35
CA ASP A 78 15.19 4.27 19.45
C ASP A 78 15.21 5.75 19.03
N ALA A 79 14.46 6.13 18.01
CA ALA A 79 14.36 7.53 17.54
C ALA A 79 13.62 8.46 18.53
N LEU A 80 12.92 7.87 19.51
CA LEU A 80 12.29 8.60 20.62
C LEU A 80 13.09 8.52 21.92
N ASP A 81 14.27 7.89 21.91
CA ASP A 81 15.07 7.61 23.11
C ASP A 81 14.30 6.81 24.18
N VAL A 82 13.33 5.97 23.79
CA VAL A 82 12.54 5.14 24.68
C VAL A 82 13.12 3.73 24.73
N ALA A 83 13.56 3.31 25.91
CA ALA A 83 14.00 1.95 26.15
C ALA A 83 12.79 0.99 26.15
N ILE A 84 12.86 -0.05 25.34
CA ILE A 84 11.80 -1.07 25.21
C ILE A 84 12.43 -2.47 25.10
N SER A 85 11.79 -3.45 25.69
CA SER A 85 12.22 -4.85 25.59
C SER A 85 11.86 -5.47 24.24
N ASP A 86 12.62 -6.48 23.80
CA ASP A 86 12.30 -7.25 22.58
C ASP A 86 10.94 -7.95 22.69
N GLU A 87 10.56 -8.39 23.89
CA GLU A 87 9.27 -9.02 24.16
C GLU A 87 8.12 -8.04 23.90
N ASP A 88 8.24 -6.78 24.39
CA ASP A 88 7.25 -5.73 24.15
C ASP A 88 7.18 -5.37 22.67
N ILE A 89 8.31 -5.30 21.95
CA ILE A 89 8.31 -5.06 20.50
C ILE A 89 7.53 -6.14 19.76
N HIS A 90 7.78 -7.42 20.09
CA HIS A 90 7.06 -8.54 19.47
C HIS A 90 5.56 -8.48 19.77
N GLN A 91 5.19 -8.13 21.00
CA GLN A 91 3.79 -8.01 21.36
C GLN A 91 3.13 -6.81 20.65
N ILE A 92 3.79 -5.66 20.61
CA ILE A 92 3.29 -4.48 19.85
C ILE A 92 3.15 -4.82 18.36
N ALA A 93 4.11 -5.59 17.79
CA ALA A 93 4.04 -6.00 16.39
C ALA A 93 2.81 -6.88 16.09
N ASN A 94 2.38 -7.71 17.04
CA ASN A 94 1.19 -8.54 16.91
C ASN A 94 -0.08 -7.70 17.07
N ASP A 95 -0.16 -6.92 18.15
CA ASP A 95 -1.31 -6.01 18.43
C ASP A 95 -1.50 -5.01 17.29
N TYR A 96 -0.39 -4.51 16.72
CA TYR A 96 -0.44 -3.57 15.61
C TYR A 96 -1.13 -4.16 14.36
N ILE A 97 -0.78 -5.38 13.97
CA ILE A 97 -1.41 -6.04 12.82
C ILE A 97 -2.90 -6.29 13.06
N GLU A 98 -3.27 -6.63 14.29
CA GLU A 98 -4.68 -6.82 14.68
C GLU A 98 -5.44 -5.50 14.62
N PHE A 99 -4.97 -4.48 15.34
CA PHE A 99 -5.68 -3.21 15.47
C PHE A 99 -5.63 -2.36 14.21
N LEU A 100 -4.59 -2.51 13.38
CA LEU A 100 -4.47 -1.84 12.09
C LEU A 100 -5.69 -2.15 11.20
N THR A 101 -6.11 -3.41 11.17
CA THR A 101 -7.22 -3.87 10.31
C THR A 101 -8.61 -3.61 10.90
N ASP A 102 -8.69 -3.14 12.15
CA ASP A 102 -9.94 -2.65 12.74
C ASP A 102 -10.31 -1.25 12.26
N ASN A 103 -9.31 -0.47 11.81
CA ASN A 103 -9.49 0.86 11.24
C ASN A 103 -9.51 0.75 9.70
N ASN A 104 -10.48 1.40 9.05
CA ASN A 104 -10.73 1.18 7.63
C ASN A 104 -10.95 2.49 6.88
N HIS A 105 -10.18 3.53 7.23
CA HIS A 105 -10.22 4.79 6.52
C HIS A 105 -9.59 4.63 5.13
N LEU A 106 -10.30 5.10 4.13
CA LEU A 106 -9.86 5.18 2.75
C LEU A 106 -9.45 6.62 2.44
N PHE A 107 -8.64 6.79 1.41
CA PHE A 107 -8.42 8.12 0.84
C PHE A 107 -9.72 8.72 0.32
N ASP A 108 -9.82 10.04 0.40
CA ASP A 108 -10.98 10.76 -0.11
C ASP A 108 -11.19 10.50 -1.60
N GLY A 109 -12.43 10.25 -2.00
CA GLY A 109 -12.81 9.88 -3.36
C GLY A 109 -12.54 8.42 -3.77
N ALA A 110 -11.99 7.56 -2.88
CA ALA A 110 -11.68 6.17 -3.24
C ALA A 110 -12.93 5.40 -3.68
N ILE A 111 -13.99 5.39 -2.87
CA ILE A 111 -15.24 4.70 -3.22
C ILE A 111 -15.86 5.32 -4.47
N GLU A 112 -15.91 6.65 -4.55
CA GLU A 112 -16.53 7.34 -5.68
C GLU A 112 -15.82 7.01 -7.01
N VAL A 113 -14.49 6.94 -7.00
CA VAL A 113 -13.74 6.59 -8.22
C VAL A 113 -13.91 5.12 -8.58
N LEU A 114 -13.95 4.21 -7.60
CA LEU A 114 -14.20 2.78 -7.84
C LEU A 114 -15.61 2.55 -8.43
N GLU A 115 -16.63 3.22 -7.90
CA GLU A 115 -17.99 3.19 -8.46
C GLU A 115 -18.05 3.73 -9.90
N TYR A 116 -17.29 4.78 -10.20
CA TYR A 116 -17.22 5.34 -11.55
C TYR A 116 -16.51 4.42 -12.55
N LEU A 117 -15.44 3.72 -12.11
CA LEU A 117 -14.62 2.88 -12.98
C LEU A 117 -15.22 1.48 -13.19
N LYS A 118 -15.81 0.87 -12.15
CA LYS A 118 -16.30 -0.52 -12.18
C LYS A 118 -17.23 -0.86 -13.36
N PRO A 119 -18.14 0.02 -13.81
CA PRO A 119 -18.99 -0.27 -14.97
C PRO A 119 -18.26 -0.29 -16.31
N LYS A 120 -17.03 0.27 -16.37
CA LYS A 120 -16.28 0.50 -17.62
C LYS A 120 -15.06 -0.41 -17.73
N TYR A 121 -14.46 -0.80 -16.60
CA TYR A 121 -13.18 -1.49 -16.51
C TYR A 121 -13.28 -2.67 -15.56
N LYS A 122 -12.44 -3.67 -15.78
CA LYS A 122 -12.15 -4.66 -14.74
C LYS A 122 -11.15 -4.04 -13.77
N LEU A 123 -11.42 -4.14 -12.47
CA LEU A 123 -10.58 -3.57 -11.43
C LEU A 123 -9.83 -4.68 -10.69
N HIS A 124 -8.57 -4.41 -10.36
CA HIS A 124 -7.67 -5.39 -9.75
C HIS A 124 -6.79 -4.71 -8.70
N ILE A 125 -6.24 -5.51 -7.77
CA ILE A 125 -5.22 -5.07 -6.81
C ILE A 125 -3.89 -5.76 -7.11
N ILE A 126 -2.78 -4.99 -7.01
CA ILE A 126 -1.41 -5.52 -6.91
C ILE A 126 -0.74 -4.86 -5.71
N THR A 127 -0.42 -5.63 -4.66
CA THR A 127 0.15 -5.12 -3.42
C THR A 127 1.35 -5.92 -2.94
N ASN A 128 2.31 -5.24 -2.26
CA ASN A 128 3.42 -5.91 -1.56
C ASN A 128 3.04 -6.31 -0.12
N GLY A 129 1.84 -5.96 0.34
CA GLY A 129 1.36 -6.29 1.67
C GLY A 129 1.09 -7.78 1.85
N PHE A 130 1.14 -8.25 3.10
CA PHE A 130 0.95 -9.65 3.45
C PHE A 130 -0.49 -10.11 3.22
N ALA A 131 -0.68 -11.27 2.59
CA ALA A 131 -1.97 -11.78 2.14
C ALA A 131 -3.07 -11.65 3.19
N HIS A 132 -2.87 -12.20 4.40
CA HIS A 132 -3.87 -12.22 5.47
C HIS A 132 -4.24 -10.82 6.00
N VAL A 133 -3.32 -9.84 5.91
CA VAL A 133 -3.57 -8.45 6.33
C VAL A 133 -4.37 -7.73 5.25
N GLN A 134 -3.99 -7.90 3.98
CA GLN A 134 -4.68 -7.26 2.85
C GLN A 134 -6.11 -7.79 2.70
N ASP A 135 -6.33 -9.09 2.86
CA ASP A 135 -7.67 -9.69 2.86
C ASP A 135 -8.57 -9.07 3.93
N LYS A 136 -8.06 -8.89 5.16
CA LYS A 136 -8.81 -8.24 6.24
C LYS A 136 -9.12 -6.77 5.91
N LYS A 137 -8.13 -5.99 5.41
CA LYS A 137 -8.33 -4.58 5.02
C LYS A 137 -9.41 -4.45 3.94
N ILE A 138 -9.32 -5.26 2.88
CA ILE A 138 -10.27 -5.23 1.76
C ILE A 138 -11.68 -5.58 2.21
N ASN A 139 -11.82 -6.62 3.04
CA ASN A 139 -13.11 -7.05 3.56
C ASN A 139 -13.72 -6.02 4.52
N ASN A 140 -12.93 -5.55 5.49
CA ASN A 140 -13.40 -4.63 6.51
C ASN A 140 -13.70 -3.22 5.94
N ALA A 141 -12.98 -2.81 4.89
CA ALA A 141 -13.25 -1.55 4.17
C ALA A 141 -14.39 -1.67 3.14
N ALA A 142 -15.08 -2.82 3.06
CA ALA A 142 -16.13 -3.12 2.08
C ALA A 142 -15.67 -2.99 0.61
N LEU A 143 -14.39 -3.27 0.34
CA LEU A 143 -13.79 -3.15 -0.99
C LEU A 143 -13.89 -4.44 -1.83
N SER A 144 -14.21 -5.59 -1.22
CA SER A 144 -14.19 -6.91 -1.89
C SER A 144 -15.06 -6.97 -3.15
N GLY A 145 -16.16 -6.22 -3.17
CA GLY A 145 -17.07 -6.21 -4.32
C GLY A 145 -16.59 -5.45 -5.54
N TYR A 146 -15.48 -4.72 -5.46
CA TYR A 146 -14.97 -3.92 -6.57
C TYR A 146 -13.98 -4.65 -7.45
N PHE A 147 -13.21 -5.59 -6.91
CA PHE A 147 -12.05 -6.16 -7.57
C PHE A 147 -12.30 -7.56 -8.13
N ASN A 148 -11.87 -7.76 -9.37
CA ASN A 148 -11.92 -9.05 -10.06
C ASN A 148 -10.78 -9.98 -9.58
N THR A 149 -9.59 -9.46 -9.35
CA THR A 149 -8.45 -10.20 -8.80
C THR A 149 -7.68 -9.35 -7.77
N ILE A 150 -7.05 -10.04 -6.81
CA ILE A 150 -6.22 -9.43 -5.77
C ILE A 150 -4.90 -10.18 -5.72
N THR A 151 -3.86 -9.60 -6.31
CA THR A 151 -2.50 -10.16 -6.33
C THR A 151 -1.68 -9.53 -5.21
N ASN A 152 -1.07 -10.38 -4.38
CA ASN A 152 -0.08 -9.96 -3.39
C ASN A 152 1.27 -10.64 -3.64
N SER A 153 2.32 -10.17 -2.96
CA SER A 153 3.68 -10.70 -3.14
C SER A 153 3.84 -12.17 -2.75
N ASP A 154 3.02 -12.66 -1.80
CA ASP A 154 3.05 -14.06 -1.37
C ASP A 154 2.56 -14.98 -2.50
N LEU A 155 1.46 -14.61 -3.18
CA LEU A 155 0.90 -15.35 -4.32
C LEU A 155 1.82 -15.33 -5.54
N ALA A 156 2.43 -14.18 -5.83
CA ALA A 156 3.30 -14.04 -6.99
C ALA A 156 4.72 -14.59 -6.76
N GLY A 157 5.12 -14.81 -5.51
CA GLY A 157 6.47 -15.23 -5.12
C GLY A 157 7.54 -14.14 -5.28
N VAL A 158 7.16 -12.95 -5.72
CA VAL A 158 8.04 -11.78 -5.91
C VAL A 158 7.29 -10.50 -5.57
N LYS A 159 8.04 -9.43 -5.28
CA LYS A 159 7.52 -8.12 -4.87
C LYS A 159 7.64 -7.07 -5.98
N LYS A 160 6.72 -6.08 -6.04
CA LYS A 160 6.95 -4.86 -6.81
C LYS A 160 8.26 -4.20 -6.35
N PRO A 161 9.13 -3.72 -7.24
CA PRO A 161 8.95 -3.46 -8.68
C PRO A 161 9.32 -4.62 -9.62
N ASN A 162 9.56 -5.85 -9.14
CA ASN A 162 9.89 -6.98 -10.01
C ASN A 162 8.75 -7.20 -11.01
N SER A 163 9.08 -7.29 -12.33
CA SER A 163 8.09 -7.47 -13.39
C SER A 163 7.25 -8.74 -13.22
N GLY A 164 7.79 -9.76 -12.55
CA GLY A 164 7.10 -11.03 -12.32
C GLY A 164 5.77 -10.90 -11.57
N ILE A 165 5.61 -9.94 -10.65
CA ILE A 165 4.33 -9.74 -9.96
C ILE A 165 3.26 -9.15 -10.89
N PHE A 166 3.67 -8.24 -11.80
CA PHE A 166 2.77 -7.67 -12.81
C PHE A 166 2.38 -8.74 -13.84
N ASP A 167 3.35 -9.55 -14.32
CA ASP A 167 3.09 -10.66 -15.22
C ASP A 167 2.11 -11.67 -14.61
N TYR A 168 2.30 -12.01 -13.33
CA TYR A 168 1.39 -12.88 -12.58
C TYR A 168 -0.02 -12.29 -12.53
N ALA A 169 -0.14 -11.00 -12.15
CA ALA A 169 -1.42 -10.32 -12.01
C ALA A 169 -2.18 -10.22 -13.35
N ILE A 170 -1.49 -9.88 -14.43
CA ILE A 170 -2.06 -9.77 -15.77
C ILE A 170 -2.57 -11.15 -16.26
N ASN A 171 -1.75 -12.20 -16.07
CA ASN A 171 -2.14 -13.56 -16.44
C ASN A 171 -3.37 -14.02 -15.64
N TRP A 172 -3.42 -13.74 -14.34
CA TRP A 172 -4.57 -14.10 -13.50
C TRP A 172 -5.81 -13.30 -13.89
N ALA A 173 -5.68 -12.03 -14.25
CA ALA A 173 -6.76 -11.19 -14.77
C ALA A 173 -7.21 -11.60 -16.18
N GLN A 174 -6.45 -12.44 -16.90
CA GLN A 174 -6.65 -12.76 -18.32
C GLN A 174 -6.68 -11.49 -19.19
N ALA A 175 -5.78 -10.53 -18.88
CA ALA A 175 -5.68 -9.24 -19.53
C ALA A 175 -4.49 -9.19 -20.51
N SER A 176 -4.44 -8.15 -21.34
CA SER A 176 -3.31 -7.84 -22.22
C SER A 176 -2.54 -6.63 -21.71
N LYS A 177 -1.21 -6.72 -21.63
CA LYS A 177 -0.34 -5.66 -21.04
C LYS A 177 -0.64 -4.27 -21.58
N GLU A 178 -0.79 -4.14 -22.87
CA GLU A 178 -1.05 -2.89 -23.58
C GLU A 178 -2.40 -2.27 -23.25
N ASN A 179 -3.33 -3.02 -22.64
CA ASN A 179 -4.64 -2.56 -22.23
C ASN A 179 -4.77 -2.41 -20.71
N CYS A 180 -3.64 -2.50 -19.99
CA CYS A 180 -3.56 -2.41 -18.54
C CYS A 180 -2.93 -1.10 -18.09
N ILE A 181 -3.44 -0.56 -16.98
CA ILE A 181 -2.87 0.60 -16.32
C ILE A 181 -2.74 0.33 -14.82
N MET A 182 -1.58 0.72 -14.23
CA MET A 182 -1.33 0.67 -12.79
C MET A 182 -1.50 2.04 -12.17
N ILE A 183 -2.14 2.10 -11.00
CA ILE A 183 -2.31 3.30 -10.19
C ILE A 183 -1.73 3.00 -8.80
N GLY A 184 -0.76 3.80 -8.37
CA GLY A 184 -0.12 3.60 -7.07
C GLY A 184 0.66 4.83 -6.60
N ASP A 185 1.02 4.85 -5.31
CA ASP A 185 1.69 5.96 -4.62
C ASP A 185 3.21 5.85 -4.63
N CYS A 186 3.76 4.70 -5.03
CA CYS A 186 5.20 4.49 -5.02
C CYS A 186 5.79 4.57 -6.44
N LEU A 187 6.63 5.62 -6.68
CA LEU A 187 7.29 5.79 -7.99
C LEU A 187 8.11 4.56 -8.40
N ASP A 188 8.84 3.95 -7.47
CA ASP A 188 9.70 2.80 -7.78
C ASP A 188 8.88 1.52 -7.94
N ALA A 189 8.08 1.18 -6.93
CA ALA A 189 7.38 -0.09 -6.88
C ALA A 189 6.21 -0.17 -7.87
N ASP A 190 5.36 0.86 -7.91
CA ASP A 190 4.15 0.84 -8.71
C ASP A 190 4.38 1.37 -10.12
N VAL A 191 4.89 2.62 -10.21
CA VAL A 191 4.95 3.32 -11.49
C VAL A 191 6.06 2.75 -12.37
N ASN A 192 7.31 2.81 -11.90
CA ASN A 192 8.45 2.30 -12.67
C ASN A 192 8.35 0.78 -12.85
N GLY A 193 7.88 0.04 -11.82
CA GLY A 193 7.64 -1.40 -11.93
C GLY A 193 6.64 -1.74 -13.02
N ALA A 194 5.49 -1.06 -13.08
CA ALA A 194 4.48 -1.27 -14.11
C ALA A 194 4.97 -0.89 -15.52
N LEU A 195 5.61 0.27 -15.67
CA LEU A 195 6.16 0.72 -16.95
C LEU A 195 7.22 -0.27 -17.48
N ASN A 196 8.10 -0.77 -16.61
CA ASN A 196 9.10 -1.77 -16.96
C ASN A 196 8.49 -3.13 -17.33
N ALA A 197 7.32 -3.46 -16.78
CA ALA A 197 6.55 -4.65 -17.13
C ALA A 197 5.70 -4.48 -18.41
N GLY A 198 5.62 -3.26 -18.96
CA GLY A 198 4.93 -2.94 -20.20
C GLY A 198 3.47 -2.48 -20.03
N LEU A 199 3.06 -2.11 -18.81
CA LEU A 199 1.79 -1.46 -18.55
C LEU A 199 1.92 0.06 -18.66
N ASP A 200 0.79 0.76 -18.82
CA ASP A 200 0.72 2.19 -18.53
C ASP A 200 0.66 2.42 -17.01
N ALA A 201 0.96 3.63 -16.54
CA ALA A 201 0.93 3.92 -15.11
C ALA A 201 0.50 5.37 -14.81
N ILE A 202 -0.17 5.56 -13.68
CA ILE A 202 -0.49 6.87 -13.08
C ILE A 202 0.03 6.88 -11.65
N PHE A 203 0.83 7.88 -11.32
CA PHE A 203 1.32 8.13 -9.97
C PHE A 203 0.27 8.85 -9.13
N PHE A 204 -0.17 8.24 -8.04
CA PHE A 204 -0.98 8.92 -7.03
C PHE A 204 -0.06 9.68 -6.07
N ASN A 205 0.11 10.97 -6.32
CA ASN A 205 1.06 11.87 -5.65
C ASN A 205 0.33 12.79 -4.65
N ASP A 206 -0.34 12.22 -3.65
CA ASP A 206 -1.06 12.96 -2.61
C ASP A 206 -0.12 13.87 -1.79
N LYS A 207 1.12 13.42 -1.55
CA LYS A 207 2.17 14.14 -0.82
C LYS A 207 2.87 15.21 -1.67
N LYS A 208 2.53 15.33 -2.95
CA LYS A 208 3.10 16.32 -3.90
C LYS A 208 4.63 16.30 -3.94
N ILE A 209 5.22 15.11 -3.89
CA ILE A 209 6.67 14.94 -4.03
C ILE A 209 7.09 15.22 -5.49
N LYS A 210 8.36 15.59 -5.66
CA LYS A 210 8.91 15.83 -7.00
C LYS A 210 8.95 14.52 -7.79
N ALA A 211 8.30 14.48 -8.94
CA ALA A 211 8.32 13.37 -9.89
C ALA A 211 8.79 13.85 -11.27
N PRO A 212 9.31 12.96 -12.14
CA PRO A 212 9.64 13.29 -13.53
C PRO A 212 8.40 13.80 -14.29
N GLU A 213 8.57 14.83 -15.13
CA GLU A 213 7.48 15.40 -15.93
C GLU A 213 6.84 14.41 -16.92
N SER A 214 7.57 13.37 -17.30
CA SER A 214 7.08 12.32 -18.19
C SER A 214 6.08 11.37 -17.52
N ILE A 215 5.97 11.38 -16.19
CA ILE A 215 5.08 10.51 -15.43
C ILE A 215 3.71 11.18 -15.32
N LYS A 216 2.66 10.46 -15.76
CA LYS A 216 1.29 10.86 -15.49
C LYS A 216 1.05 10.83 -13.99
N GLN A 217 0.53 11.89 -13.41
CA GLN A 217 0.27 11.97 -11.97
C GLN A 217 -1.04 12.66 -11.64
N ILE A 218 -1.58 12.29 -10.50
CA ILE A 218 -2.77 12.88 -9.89
C ILE A 218 -2.47 13.15 -8.42
N ASN A 219 -3.10 14.18 -7.83
CA ASN A 219 -2.98 14.48 -6.40
C ASN A 219 -4.25 14.12 -5.62
N HIS A 220 -5.31 13.74 -6.31
CA HIS A 220 -6.57 13.30 -5.75
C HIS A 220 -7.17 12.19 -6.62
N LEU A 221 -7.76 11.16 -6.00
CA LEU A 221 -8.27 9.97 -6.73
C LEU A 221 -9.34 10.32 -7.77
N LEU A 222 -10.18 11.32 -7.52
CA LEU A 222 -11.20 11.75 -8.48
C LEU A 222 -10.63 12.31 -9.79
N GLU A 223 -9.35 12.68 -9.81
CA GLU A 223 -8.70 13.12 -11.04
C GLU A 223 -8.49 11.99 -12.05
N LEU A 224 -8.59 10.72 -11.61
CA LEU A 224 -8.59 9.57 -12.52
C LEU A 224 -9.68 9.67 -13.58
N LYS A 225 -10.81 10.34 -13.30
CA LYS A 225 -11.90 10.59 -14.26
C LYS A 225 -11.48 11.44 -15.48
N LYS A 226 -10.29 12.04 -15.45
CA LYS A 226 -9.71 12.77 -16.60
C LYS A 226 -8.95 11.84 -17.55
N TYR A 227 -8.59 10.65 -17.09
CA TYR A 227 -7.74 9.68 -17.80
C TYR A 227 -8.50 8.41 -18.21
N LEU A 228 -9.59 8.09 -17.46
CA LEU A 228 -10.36 6.85 -17.56
C LEU A 228 -11.87 7.06 -17.66
#